data_c9a645e585d2f692534969f4c0e512b9
#
_entry.id   c9a645e585d2f692534969f4c0e512b9
#
_cell.length_a   1.000
_cell.length_b   1.000
_cell.length_c   1.000
_cell.angle_alpha   90.00
_cell.angle_beta   90.00
_cell.angle_gamma   90.00
#
_symmetry.space_group_name_H-M   'P 1'
#
loop_
_entity.id
_entity.type
_entity.pdbx_description
1 polymer ?
#
loop_
_entity_poly.entity_id
_entity_poly.type
_entity_poly.pdbx_seq_one_letter_code
_entity_poly.pdbx_strand_id
1 'polypeptide(L)'
;MALNLTVDIDKDSGFCFGVVYAIDMAEEILEEDGYLYCLGDIVHNDEEVARLKAKGLRIIDHAALPDLKNEKVLIRAHGEAPETYRIALENNITLIDASCPVVLKLQNRIKTSYDQDEKILIFGKHGHAEVIGLQGQTNNEALVFQDIAELDQVELPASFTLYSQTTKSVDKFYAIKDELIKRGYEVKANDTICRQVSNRYEDLGAFAKQYDKVVFVSGKKSSNGKVLFEVCQKANAQSYFISDPAEIDPTVFTANDRIGICGATSTPMWLMKEVKAALEAL
;
A
#
# COMPACT_ATOMS: atom_id res chain seq x y z
N MET A 1 16.80 12.02 -33.32
CA MET A 1 17.82 10.95 -33.23
C MET A 1 17.44 10.15 -32.02
N ALA A 2 17.47 8.83 -32.09
CA ALA A 2 17.21 7.96 -30.92
C ALA A 2 18.24 8.23 -29.82
N LEU A 3 17.83 8.25 -28.57
CA LEU A 3 18.71 8.53 -27.42
C LEU A 3 19.66 7.37 -27.10
N ASN A 4 19.38 6.17 -27.62
CA ASN A 4 20.17 4.95 -27.38
C ASN A 4 20.34 4.67 -25.87
N LEU A 5 19.24 4.68 -25.13
CA LEU A 5 19.19 4.45 -23.68
C LEU A 5 19.49 2.98 -23.36
N THR A 6 20.18 2.74 -22.26
CA THR A 6 20.27 1.40 -21.65
C THR A 6 19.32 1.33 -20.48
N VAL A 7 18.31 0.44 -20.55
CA VAL A 7 17.21 0.41 -19.59
C VAL A 7 17.13 -0.95 -18.89
N ASP A 8 17.27 -0.95 -17.55
CA ASP A 8 17.16 -2.14 -16.72
C ASP A 8 16.01 -2.00 -15.72
N ILE A 9 15.32 -3.12 -15.48
CA ILE A 9 14.27 -3.18 -14.45
C ILE A 9 14.85 -3.87 -13.20
N ASP A 10 14.64 -3.26 -12.03
CA ASP A 10 14.97 -3.88 -10.76
C ASP A 10 14.17 -5.19 -10.58
N LYS A 11 14.92 -6.30 -10.46
CA LYS A 11 14.35 -7.66 -10.37
C LYS A 11 13.48 -7.90 -9.14
N ASP A 12 13.71 -7.13 -8.08
CA ASP A 12 12.99 -7.24 -6.81
C ASP A 12 11.80 -6.28 -6.73
N SER A 13 11.57 -5.43 -7.76
CA SER A 13 10.38 -4.61 -7.91
C SER A 13 9.19 -5.42 -8.39
N GLY A 14 7.99 -4.96 -8.04
CA GLY A 14 6.74 -5.61 -8.42
C GLY A 14 5.84 -5.90 -7.22
N PHE A 15 4.75 -6.59 -7.47
CA PHE A 15 3.79 -6.97 -6.45
C PHE A 15 4.42 -7.74 -5.30
N CYS A 16 4.09 -7.38 -4.06
CA CYS A 16 4.38 -8.24 -2.91
C CYS A 16 3.42 -9.45 -2.91
N PHE A 17 3.77 -10.50 -2.14
CA PHE A 17 2.98 -11.72 -2.10
C PHE A 17 1.51 -11.51 -1.74
N GLY A 18 1.19 -10.55 -0.86
CA GLY A 18 -0.19 -10.24 -0.48
C GLY A 18 -1.00 -9.61 -1.62
N VAL A 19 -0.35 -8.80 -2.48
CA VAL A 19 -0.99 -8.25 -3.68
C VAL A 19 -1.13 -9.32 -4.75
N VAL A 20 -0.08 -10.12 -5.00
CA VAL A 20 -0.15 -11.26 -5.93
C VAL A 20 -1.34 -12.16 -5.58
N TYR A 21 -1.45 -12.58 -4.32
CA TYR A 21 -2.53 -13.45 -3.87
C TYR A 21 -3.92 -12.87 -4.15
N ALA A 22 -4.13 -11.56 -3.89
CA ALA A 22 -5.42 -10.91 -4.15
C ALA A 22 -5.73 -10.79 -5.64
N ILE A 23 -4.72 -10.52 -6.47
CA ILE A 23 -4.87 -10.42 -7.93
C ILE A 23 -5.18 -11.80 -8.52
N ASP A 24 -4.44 -12.83 -8.13
CA ASP A 24 -4.62 -14.20 -8.65
C ASP A 24 -6.02 -14.73 -8.30
N MET A 25 -6.49 -14.54 -7.05
CA MET A 25 -7.86 -14.90 -6.66
C MET A 25 -8.92 -14.15 -7.48
N ALA A 26 -8.70 -12.85 -7.71
CA ALA A 26 -9.64 -12.08 -8.52
C ALA A 26 -9.68 -12.57 -9.97
N GLU A 27 -8.52 -12.86 -10.57
CA GLU A 27 -8.43 -13.34 -11.95
C GLU A 27 -9.09 -14.71 -12.12
N GLU A 28 -8.85 -15.64 -11.18
CA GLU A 28 -9.48 -16.97 -11.19
C GLU A 28 -11.02 -16.86 -11.23
N ILE A 29 -11.59 -16.03 -10.37
CA ILE A 29 -13.04 -15.85 -10.31
C ILE A 29 -13.58 -15.10 -11.55
N LEU A 30 -12.83 -14.09 -12.03
CA LEU A 30 -13.21 -13.38 -13.24
C LEU A 30 -13.22 -14.27 -14.49
N GLU A 31 -12.30 -15.26 -14.55
CA GLU A 31 -12.27 -16.26 -15.62
C GLU A 31 -13.44 -17.27 -15.52
N GLU A 32 -13.85 -17.63 -14.29
CA GLU A 32 -14.96 -18.58 -14.07
C GLU A 32 -16.34 -17.92 -14.22
N ASP A 33 -16.55 -16.77 -13.57
CA ASP A 33 -17.88 -16.15 -13.41
C ASP A 33 -18.12 -14.98 -14.40
N GLY A 34 -17.05 -14.43 -15.01
CA GLY A 34 -17.13 -13.29 -15.92
C GLY A 34 -17.28 -11.94 -15.20
N TYR A 35 -17.53 -11.90 -13.90
CA TYR A 35 -17.54 -10.68 -13.09
C TYR A 35 -17.27 -10.98 -11.61
N LEU A 36 -16.80 -9.95 -10.90
CA LEU A 36 -16.55 -10.02 -9.46
C LEU A 36 -16.69 -8.63 -8.84
N TYR A 37 -17.42 -8.50 -7.75
CA TYR A 37 -17.38 -7.28 -6.93
C TYR A 37 -16.12 -7.23 -6.08
N CYS A 38 -15.54 -6.05 -5.93
CA CYS A 38 -14.39 -5.81 -5.06
C CYS A 38 -14.67 -4.59 -4.17
N LEU A 39 -14.48 -4.74 -2.87
CA LEU A 39 -14.71 -3.68 -1.91
C LEU A 39 -13.54 -2.70 -1.90
N GLY A 40 -13.66 -1.63 -2.70
CA GLY A 40 -12.64 -0.65 -3.00
C GLY A 40 -11.59 -1.12 -4.02
N ASP A 41 -10.64 -0.26 -4.38
CA ASP A 41 -9.60 -0.59 -5.36
C ASP A 41 -8.76 -1.76 -4.87
N ILE A 42 -8.67 -2.83 -5.66
CA ILE A 42 -7.95 -4.07 -5.29
C ILE A 42 -6.48 -3.80 -4.97
N VAL A 43 -5.88 -2.85 -5.66
CA VAL A 43 -4.51 -2.37 -5.48
C VAL A 43 -4.45 -0.87 -5.75
N HIS A 44 -3.49 -0.17 -5.13
CA HIS A 44 -3.28 1.25 -5.38
C HIS A 44 -2.44 1.50 -6.65
N ASN A 45 -2.95 1.01 -7.78
CA ASN A 45 -2.39 1.21 -9.12
C ASN A 45 -3.54 1.29 -10.10
N ASP A 46 -3.78 2.47 -10.67
CA ASP A 46 -4.96 2.76 -11.49
C ASP A 46 -4.93 1.94 -12.80
N GLU A 47 -3.75 1.67 -13.38
CA GLU A 47 -3.58 0.86 -14.58
C GLU A 47 -3.97 -0.61 -14.34
N GLU A 48 -3.54 -1.19 -13.23
CA GLU A 48 -3.91 -2.56 -12.87
C GLU A 48 -5.41 -2.68 -12.56
N VAL A 49 -5.97 -1.68 -11.88
CA VAL A 49 -7.42 -1.61 -11.64
C VAL A 49 -8.19 -1.51 -12.95
N ALA A 50 -7.72 -0.71 -13.91
CA ALA A 50 -8.33 -0.59 -15.24
C ALA A 50 -8.28 -1.93 -16.01
N ARG A 51 -7.13 -2.63 -15.95
CA ARG A 51 -6.94 -3.95 -16.57
C ARG A 51 -7.96 -4.98 -16.01
N LEU A 52 -8.12 -5.03 -14.69
CA LEU A 52 -9.07 -5.96 -14.06
C LEU A 52 -10.53 -5.56 -14.30
N LYS A 53 -10.84 -4.26 -14.35
CA LYS A 53 -12.18 -3.78 -14.75
C LYS A 53 -12.53 -4.23 -16.16
N ALA A 54 -11.58 -4.21 -17.08
CA ALA A 54 -11.79 -4.70 -18.45
C ALA A 54 -12.09 -6.22 -18.48
N LYS A 55 -11.65 -6.98 -17.47
CA LYS A 55 -11.97 -8.41 -17.28
C LYS A 55 -13.30 -8.64 -16.53
N GLY A 56 -13.98 -7.59 -16.02
CA GLY A 56 -15.27 -7.71 -15.32
C GLY A 56 -15.24 -7.36 -13.83
N LEU A 57 -14.10 -6.88 -13.27
CA LEU A 57 -14.03 -6.44 -11.88
C LEU A 57 -14.91 -5.19 -11.67
N ARG A 58 -15.78 -5.22 -10.66
CA ARG A 58 -16.71 -4.16 -10.30
C ARG A 58 -16.34 -3.60 -8.94
N ILE A 59 -15.77 -2.41 -8.93
CA ILE A 59 -15.40 -1.75 -7.67
C ILE A 59 -16.64 -1.17 -7.03
N ILE A 60 -16.84 -1.47 -5.74
CA ILE A 60 -17.90 -0.93 -4.89
C ILE A 60 -17.30 -0.28 -3.65
N ASP A 61 -18.06 0.57 -3.00
CA ASP A 61 -17.76 1.12 -1.69
C ASP A 61 -18.57 0.42 -0.57
N HIS A 62 -18.30 0.78 0.67
CA HIS A 62 -19.00 0.23 1.83
C HIS A 62 -20.48 0.62 1.85
N ALA A 63 -20.87 1.75 1.23
CA ALA A 63 -22.26 2.19 1.19
C ALA A 63 -23.09 1.30 0.27
N ALA A 64 -22.50 0.78 -0.80
CA ALA A 64 -23.16 -0.13 -1.73
C ALA A 64 -23.25 -1.59 -1.23
N LEU A 65 -22.40 -1.97 -0.27
CA LEU A 65 -22.32 -3.36 0.20
C LEU A 65 -23.66 -3.91 0.75
N PRO A 66 -24.46 -3.17 1.56
CA PRO A 66 -25.74 -3.67 2.07
C PRO A 66 -26.81 -3.91 0.99
N ASP A 67 -26.67 -3.28 -0.18
CA ASP A 67 -27.61 -3.42 -1.28
C ASP A 67 -27.39 -4.69 -2.12
N LEU A 68 -26.19 -5.29 -2.01
CA LEU A 68 -25.85 -6.54 -2.67
C LEU A 68 -26.50 -7.73 -1.92
N LYS A 69 -27.05 -8.67 -2.69
CA LYS A 69 -27.64 -9.92 -2.15
C LYS A 69 -27.24 -11.09 -3.01
N ASN A 70 -26.78 -12.17 -2.36
CA ASN A 70 -26.36 -13.41 -3.03
C ASN A 70 -25.22 -13.22 -4.03
N GLU A 71 -24.37 -12.20 -3.83
CA GLU A 71 -23.25 -11.86 -4.70
C GLU A 71 -21.91 -12.30 -4.09
N LYS A 72 -20.89 -12.47 -4.95
CA LYS A 72 -19.51 -12.67 -4.53
C LYS A 72 -18.81 -11.31 -4.41
N VAL A 73 -18.19 -11.04 -3.25
CA VAL A 73 -17.44 -9.80 -3.01
C VAL A 73 -16.04 -10.12 -2.52
N LEU A 74 -15.02 -9.64 -3.22
CA LEU A 74 -13.63 -9.76 -2.83
C LEU A 74 -13.27 -8.72 -1.76
N ILE A 75 -12.72 -9.20 -0.64
CA ILE A 75 -11.97 -8.39 0.32
C ILE A 75 -10.51 -8.36 -0.14
N ARG A 76 -10.01 -7.17 -0.38
CA ARG A 76 -8.63 -6.95 -0.86
C ARG A 76 -7.57 -7.16 0.22
N ALA A 77 -6.30 -7.18 -0.16
CA ALA A 77 -5.15 -7.40 0.74
C ALA A 77 -5.08 -6.47 1.98
N HIS A 78 -5.80 -5.36 1.97
CA HIS A 78 -5.84 -4.38 3.08
C HIS A 78 -6.63 -4.85 4.31
N GLY A 79 -7.42 -5.93 4.19
CA GLY A 79 -8.34 -6.37 5.24
C GLY A 79 -9.51 -5.42 5.45
N GLU A 80 -10.46 -5.84 6.27
CA GLU A 80 -11.67 -5.08 6.56
C GLU A 80 -12.00 -5.06 8.06
N ALA A 81 -12.89 -4.16 8.45
CA ALA A 81 -13.42 -4.10 9.80
C ALA A 81 -14.42 -5.26 10.05
N PRO A 82 -14.61 -5.72 11.30
CA PRO A 82 -15.61 -6.75 11.64
C PRO A 82 -17.01 -6.45 11.15
N GLU A 83 -17.38 -5.19 11.08
CA GLU A 83 -18.67 -4.74 10.57
C GLU A 83 -18.93 -5.14 9.12
N THR A 84 -17.91 -5.14 8.27
CA THR A 84 -18.01 -5.59 6.86
C THR A 84 -18.44 -7.05 6.78
N TYR A 85 -17.87 -7.91 7.63
CA TYR A 85 -18.22 -9.33 7.69
C TYR A 85 -19.64 -9.53 8.20
N ARG A 86 -20.08 -8.73 9.19
CA ARG A 86 -21.46 -8.77 9.72
C ARG A 86 -22.49 -8.40 8.62
N ILE A 87 -22.25 -7.30 7.88
CA ILE A 87 -23.12 -6.86 6.80
C ILE A 87 -23.20 -7.94 5.71
N ALA A 88 -22.08 -8.53 5.34
CA ALA A 88 -22.06 -9.60 4.34
C ALA A 88 -22.89 -10.81 4.75
N LEU A 89 -22.77 -11.25 6.01
CA LEU A 89 -23.56 -12.36 6.55
C LEU A 89 -25.07 -12.06 6.52
N GLU A 90 -25.47 -10.87 6.95
CA GLU A 90 -26.88 -10.45 6.99
C GLU A 90 -27.52 -10.36 5.58
N ASN A 91 -26.72 -10.09 4.54
CA ASN A 91 -27.19 -9.96 3.17
C ASN A 91 -26.91 -11.19 2.29
N ASN A 92 -26.47 -12.29 2.89
CA ASN A 92 -26.10 -13.53 2.17
C ASN A 92 -25.06 -13.29 1.07
N ILE A 93 -24.07 -12.41 1.34
CA ILE A 93 -22.96 -12.14 0.44
C ILE A 93 -21.86 -13.17 0.70
N THR A 94 -21.34 -13.78 -0.36
CA THR A 94 -20.18 -14.66 -0.29
C THR A 94 -18.91 -13.81 -0.31
N LEU A 95 -18.25 -13.64 0.84
CA LEU A 95 -16.97 -12.96 0.92
C LEU A 95 -15.83 -13.86 0.46
N ILE A 96 -15.03 -13.35 -0.46
CA ILE A 96 -13.77 -13.94 -0.88
C ILE A 96 -12.67 -13.12 -0.22
N ASP A 97 -12.10 -13.66 0.86
CA ASP A 97 -11.17 -12.90 1.70
C ASP A 97 -9.73 -13.09 1.21
N ALA A 98 -9.24 -12.09 0.47
CA ALA A 98 -7.85 -12.00 0.01
C ALA A 98 -6.99 -11.12 0.93
N SER A 99 -7.38 -10.92 2.18
CA SER A 99 -6.62 -10.13 3.15
C SER A 99 -5.21 -10.69 3.34
N CYS A 100 -4.23 -9.79 3.31
CA CYS A 100 -2.84 -10.18 3.52
C CYS A 100 -2.63 -10.74 4.94
N PRO A 101 -1.99 -11.91 5.11
CA PRO A 101 -1.73 -12.49 6.44
C PRO A 101 -0.98 -11.55 7.40
N VAL A 102 -0.15 -10.64 6.88
CA VAL A 102 0.53 -9.62 7.71
C VAL A 102 -0.49 -8.64 8.28
N VAL A 103 -1.46 -8.21 7.48
CA VAL A 103 -2.54 -7.31 7.91
C VAL A 103 -3.47 -8.00 8.90
N LEU A 104 -3.88 -9.25 8.62
CA LEU A 104 -4.71 -10.04 9.55
C LEU A 104 -4.02 -10.22 10.91
N LYS A 105 -2.71 -10.50 10.91
CA LYS A 105 -1.93 -10.59 12.15
C LYS A 105 -1.91 -9.27 12.92
N LEU A 106 -1.83 -8.14 12.22
CA LEU A 106 -1.88 -6.81 12.83
C LEU A 106 -3.27 -6.53 13.42
N GLN A 107 -4.34 -6.79 12.67
CA GLN A 107 -5.71 -6.67 13.14
C GLN A 107 -5.94 -7.48 14.43
N ASN A 108 -5.50 -8.75 14.46
CA ASN A 108 -5.61 -9.59 15.64
C ASN A 108 -4.82 -9.06 16.84
N ARG A 109 -3.64 -8.48 16.64
CA ARG A 109 -2.86 -7.87 17.72
C ARG A 109 -3.57 -6.65 18.31
N ILE A 110 -4.10 -5.78 17.44
CA ILE A 110 -4.85 -4.59 17.86
C ILE A 110 -6.10 -5.01 18.62
N LYS A 111 -6.86 -6.00 18.10
CA LYS A 111 -8.03 -6.54 18.77
C LYS A 111 -7.70 -7.09 20.16
N THR A 112 -6.60 -7.86 20.27
CA THR A 112 -6.15 -8.42 21.55
C THR A 112 -5.79 -7.32 22.56
N SER A 113 -5.07 -6.29 22.14
CA SER A 113 -4.74 -5.15 23.00
C SER A 113 -6.00 -4.38 23.44
N TYR A 114 -6.95 -4.19 22.53
CA TYR A 114 -8.22 -3.53 22.83
C TYR A 114 -9.04 -4.34 23.84
N ASP A 115 -9.11 -5.67 23.69
CA ASP A 115 -9.82 -6.57 24.62
C ASP A 115 -9.15 -6.63 26.01
N GLN A 116 -7.90 -6.16 26.14
CA GLN A 116 -7.18 -5.99 27.40
C GLN A 116 -7.27 -4.55 27.95
N ASP A 117 -8.21 -3.75 27.46
CA ASP A 117 -8.44 -2.35 27.85
C ASP A 117 -7.24 -1.41 27.58
N GLU A 118 -6.27 -1.82 26.73
CA GLU A 118 -5.17 -0.94 26.33
C GLU A 118 -5.70 0.22 25.47
N LYS A 119 -5.23 1.42 25.72
CA LYS A 119 -5.47 2.56 24.82
C LYS A 119 -4.59 2.45 23.58
N ILE A 120 -5.17 2.64 22.40
CA ILE A 120 -4.50 2.33 21.14
C ILE A 120 -4.33 3.58 20.29
N LEU A 121 -3.08 3.84 19.88
CA LEU A 121 -2.71 4.81 18.88
C LEU A 121 -2.23 4.10 17.62
N ILE A 122 -2.64 4.58 16.45
CA ILE A 122 -2.26 4.02 15.16
C ILE A 122 -1.59 5.10 14.31
N PHE A 123 -0.29 4.96 14.08
CA PHE A 123 0.43 5.77 13.10
C PHE A 123 0.06 5.31 11.69
N GLY A 124 -0.86 6.02 11.05
CA GLY A 124 -1.44 5.64 9.77
C GLY A 124 -1.92 6.84 8.96
N LYS A 125 -2.32 6.59 7.72
CA LYS A 125 -2.93 7.61 6.86
C LYS A 125 -4.44 7.59 7.08
N HIS A 126 -5.02 8.74 7.46
CA HIS A 126 -6.47 8.87 7.60
C HIS A 126 -7.21 8.41 6.33
N GLY A 127 -8.28 7.67 6.51
CA GLY A 127 -9.11 7.17 5.40
C GLY A 127 -8.46 6.09 4.52
N HIS A 128 -7.26 5.62 4.86
CA HIS A 128 -6.67 4.48 4.15
C HIS A 128 -7.39 3.20 4.53
N ALA A 129 -7.66 2.34 3.56
CA ALA A 129 -8.42 1.10 3.75
C ALA A 129 -7.89 0.21 4.88
N GLU A 130 -6.57 -0.03 4.90
CA GLU A 130 -5.94 -0.78 5.99
C GLU A 130 -6.23 -0.14 7.35
N VAL A 131 -6.10 1.19 7.45
CA VAL A 131 -6.30 1.92 8.73
C VAL A 131 -7.75 1.86 9.19
N ILE A 132 -8.73 1.94 8.27
CA ILE A 132 -10.14 1.75 8.56
C ILE A 132 -10.38 0.34 9.14
N GLY A 133 -9.79 -0.69 8.51
CA GLY A 133 -9.85 -2.06 9.01
C GLY A 133 -9.22 -2.24 10.40
N LEU A 134 -8.10 -1.52 10.68
CA LEU A 134 -7.44 -1.52 11.99
C LEU A 134 -8.30 -0.83 13.06
N GLN A 135 -8.84 0.37 12.77
CA GLN A 135 -9.74 1.07 13.70
C GLN A 135 -10.99 0.26 14.02
N GLY A 136 -11.55 -0.43 13.03
CA GLY A 136 -12.71 -1.29 13.23
C GLY A 136 -12.49 -2.41 14.25
N GLN A 137 -11.23 -2.86 14.48
CA GLN A 137 -10.90 -3.83 15.51
C GLN A 137 -11.07 -3.29 16.94
N THR A 138 -11.24 -1.99 17.10
CA THR A 138 -11.36 -1.26 18.36
C THR A 138 -12.71 -0.52 18.47
N ASN A 139 -13.75 -0.97 17.78
CA ASN A 139 -15.02 -0.24 17.65
C ASN A 139 -14.84 1.23 17.25
N ASN A 140 -13.79 1.54 16.47
CA ASN A 140 -13.36 2.88 16.05
C ASN A 140 -12.87 3.79 17.21
N GLU A 141 -12.51 3.25 18.37
CA GLU A 141 -11.99 4.03 19.50
C GLU A 141 -10.49 4.31 19.40
N ALA A 142 -9.73 3.56 18.59
CA ALA A 142 -8.31 3.83 18.40
C ALA A 142 -8.08 5.21 17.77
N LEU A 143 -7.14 5.97 18.34
CA LEU A 143 -6.73 7.24 17.79
C LEU A 143 -5.78 7.03 16.62
N VAL A 144 -6.17 7.49 15.44
CA VAL A 144 -5.31 7.49 14.24
C VAL A 144 -4.68 8.86 14.09
N PHE A 145 -3.42 8.88 13.72
CA PHE A 145 -2.69 10.09 13.35
C PHE A 145 -1.69 9.82 12.23
N GLN A 146 -1.45 10.79 11.40
CA GLN A 146 -0.53 10.72 10.27
C GLN A 146 0.76 11.46 10.54
N ASP A 147 0.69 12.52 11.34
CA ASP A 147 1.83 13.30 11.80
C ASP A 147 1.73 13.53 13.32
N ILE A 148 2.89 13.56 14.00
CA ILE A 148 2.93 13.74 15.45
C ILE A 148 2.33 15.08 15.91
N ALA A 149 2.36 16.10 15.07
CA ALA A 149 1.76 17.40 15.36
C ALA A 149 0.23 17.34 15.53
N GLU A 150 -0.44 16.33 14.95
CA GLU A 150 -1.87 16.11 15.14
C GLU A 150 -2.20 15.78 16.61
N LEU A 151 -1.25 15.18 17.33
CA LEU A 151 -1.40 14.79 18.72
C LEU A 151 -1.29 15.99 19.68
N ASP A 152 -0.80 17.14 19.22
CA ASP A 152 -0.67 18.37 20.05
C ASP A 152 -2.04 18.95 20.42
N GLN A 153 -3.09 18.60 19.68
CA GLN A 153 -4.46 19.07 19.89
C GLN A 153 -5.36 18.03 20.59
N VAL A 154 -4.78 16.91 21.03
CA VAL A 154 -5.54 15.77 21.60
C VAL A 154 -5.02 15.48 23.00
N GLU A 155 -5.91 15.34 23.96
CA GLU A 155 -5.56 14.85 25.29
C GLU A 155 -5.29 13.33 25.21
N LEU A 156 -4.02 12.97 25.37
CA LEU A 156 -3.60 11.57 25.34
C LEU A 156 -3.62 10.96 26.74
N PRO A 157 -3.94 9.67 26.89
CA PRO A 157 -3.77 8.94 28.15
C PRO A 157 -2.28 8.85 28.50
N ALA A 158 -1.96 8.73 29.80
CA ALA A 158 -0.58 8.65 30.28
C ALA A 158 0.19 7.43 29.73
N SER A 159 -0.53 6.33 29.43
CA SER A 159 0.01 5.08 28.88
C SER A 159 -0.85 4.59 27.71
N PHE A 160 -0.22 4.12 26.64
CA PHE A 160 -0.89 3.58 25.46
C PHE A 160 0.00 2.66 24.65
N THR A 161 -0.65 1.86 23.80
CA THR A 161 0.00 0.98 22.84
C THR A 161 0.00 1.65 21.45
N LEU A 162 1.20 1.81 20.88
CA LEU A 162 1.41 2.41 19.56
C LEU A 162 1.61 1.34 18.51
N TYR A 163 0.76 1.36 17.50
CA TYR A 163 0.85 0.54 16.29
C TYR A 163 1.14 1.38 15.05
N SER A 164 1.57 0.74 13.98
CA SER A 164 1.78 1.41 12.69
C SER A 164 1.02 0.70 11.58
N GLN A 165 0.49 1.47 10.64
CA GLN A 165 0.11 0.97 9.32
C GLN A 165 1.31 0.28 8.66
N THR A 166 1.08 -0.86 7.99
CA THR A 166 2.15 -1.74 7.48
C THR A 166 3.09 -1.09 6.46
N THR A 167 2.67 0.01 5.81
CA THR A 167 3.40 0.69 4.75
C THR A 167 4.03 2.03 5.17
N LYS A 168 4.13 2.30 6.47
CA LYS A 168 4.79 3.50 6.99
C LYS A 168 6.32 3.33 7.06
N SER A 169 7.04 4.44 7.25
CA SER A 169 8.49 4.45 7.44
C SER A 169 8.86 3.97 8.84
N VAL A 170 9.83 3.05 8.93
CA VAL A 170 10.40 2.55 10.18
C VAL A 170 11.05 3.69 10.97
N ASP A 171 11.86 4.52 10.30
CA ASP A 171 12.56 5.65 10.94
C ASP A 171 11.57 6.65 11.55
N LYS A 172 10.49 6.98 10.79
CA LYS A 172 9.44 7.88 11.30
C LYS A 172 8.70 7.27 12.49
N PHE A 173 8.42 5.96 12.47
CA PHE A 173 7.76 5.28 13.59
C PHE A 173 8.59 5.36 14.89
N TYR A 174 9.89 5.08 14.82
CA TYR A 174 10.76 5.16 15.98
C TYR A 174 10.99 6.60 16.43
N ALA A 175 11.13 7.56 15.53
CA ALA A 175 11.22 8.97 15.88
C ALA A 175 9.95 9.47 16.62
N ILE A 176 8.76 9.05 16.19
CA ILE A 176 7.49 9.33 16.87
C ILE A 176 7.48 8.71 18.26
N LYS A 177 7.83 7.43 18.39
CA LYS A 177 7.93 6.74 19.68
C LYS A 177 8.83 7.51 20.65
N ASP A 178 10.04 7.88 20.21
CA ASP A 178 11.04 8.53 21.05
C ASP A 178 10.57 9.95 21.46
N GLU A 179 9.91 10.68 20.58
CA GLU A 179 9.33 11.98 20.90
C GLU A 179 8.17 11.86 21.90
N LEU A 180 7.30 10.86 21.78
CA LEU A 180 6.22 10.62 22.73
C LEU A 180 6.74 10.25 24.13
N ILE A 181 7.79 9.44 24.21
CA ILE A 181 8.48 9.12 25.48
C ILE A 181 9.09 10.40 26.08
N LYS A 182 9.74 11.26 25.27
CA LYS A 182 10.31 12.53 25.69
C LYS A 182 9.24 13.50 26.23
N ARG A 183 8.01 13.44 25.69
CA ARG A 183 6.85 14.20 26.19
C ARG A 183 6.28 13.66 27.52
N GLY A 184 6.83 12.55 28.04
CA GLY A 184 6.47 11.96 29.32
C GLY A 184 5.42 10.85 29.27
N TYR A 185 5.05 10.36 28.08
CA TYR A 185 4.11 9.25 27.93
C TYR A 185 4.77 7.87 28.11
N GLU A 186 4.03 6.93 28.65
CA GLU A 186 4.42 5.51 28.65
C GLU A 186 3.94 4.86 27.36
N VAL A 187 4.89 4.49 26.48
CA VAL A 187 4.60 4.00 25.13
C VAL A 187 5.02 2.54 24.98
N LYS A 188 4.05 1.64 24.83
CA LYS A 188 4.26 0.27 24.38
C LYS A 188 4.26 0.23 22.86
N ALA A 189 5.43 0.34 22.24
CA ALA A 189 5.55 0.42 20.79
C ALA A 189 5.57 -0.98 20.14
N ASN A 190 4.70 -1.19 19.18
CA ASN A 190 4.64 -2.38 18.33
C ASN A 190 5.00 -1.97 16.89
N ASP A 191 6.22 -2.28 16.47
CA ASP A 191 6.64 -2.13 15.08
C ASP A 191 5.93 -3.17 14.21
N THR A 192 4.87 -2.73 13.55
CA THR A 192 4.01 -3.55 12.69
C THR A 192 4.20 -3.23 11.20
N ILE A 193 5.26 -2.52 10.87
CA ILE A 193 5.64 -2.22 9.48
C ILE A 193 6.02 -3.52 8.76
N CYS A 194 5.50 -3.70 7.55
CA CYS A 194 5.74 -4.91 6.77
C CYS A 194 7.19 -5.01 6.32
N ARG A 195 7.85 -6.14 6.61
CA ARG A 195 9.26 -6.39 6.22
C ARG A 195 9.44 -6.48 4.70
N GLN A 196 8.42 -6.87 3.94
CA GLN A 196 8.43 -6.78 2.48
C GLN A 196 8.58 -5.34 1.97
N VAL A 197 8.17 -4.35 2.77
CA VAL A 197 8.33 -2.93 2.46
C VAL A 197 9.67 -2.43 2.99
N SER A 198 9.96 -2.63 4.30
CA SER A 198 11.14 -2.03 4.94
C SER A 198 12.47 -2.62 4.46
N ASN A 199 12.53 -3.91 4.15
CA ASN A 199 13.75 -4.54 3.65
C ASN A 199 14.14 -4.07 2.24
N ARG A 200 13.16 -3.50 1.50
CA ARG A 200 13.42 -2.94 0.17
C ARG A 200 14.24 -1.65 0.18
N TYR A 201 14.35 -0.96 1.33
CA TYR A 201 14.98 0.37 1.37
C TYR A 201 16.46 0.33 0.98
N GLU A 202 17.22 -0.63 1.53
CA GLU A 202 18.64 -0.75 1.25
C GLU A 202 18.91 -1.20 -0.19
N ASP A 203 18.22 -2.25 -0.64
CA ASP A 203 18.36 -2.82 -1.98
C ASP A 203 17.98 -1.79 -3.06
N LEU A 204 16.86 -1.08 -2.86
CA LEU A 204 16.37 -0.07 -3.77
C LEU A 204 17.31 1.14 -3.84
N GLY A 205 17.84 1.57 -2.68
CA GLY A 205 18.85 2.62 -2.62
C GLY A 205 20.16 2.24 -3.31
N ALA A 206 20.59 0.97 -3.15
CA ALA A 206 21.76 0.44 -3.85
C ALA A 206 21.53 0.34 -5.37
N PHE A 207 20.34 -0.10 -5.80
CA PHE A 207 19.96 -0.13 -7.20
C PHE A 207 19.96 1.28 -7.81
N ALA A 208 19.31 2.25 -7.17
CA ALA A 208 19.18 3.61 -7.70
C ALA A 208 20.54 4.30 -7.94
N LYS A 209 21.56 3.99 -7.14
CA LYS A 209 22.93 4.53 -7.29
C LYS A 209 23.68 4.02 -8.52
N GLN A 210 23.23 2.93 -9.15
CA GLN A 210 23.94 2.30 -10.26
C GLN A 210 23.61 2.95 -11.61
N TYR A 211 22.61 3.83 -11.66
CA TYR A 211 22.08 4.42 -12.87
C TYR A 211 22.26 5.93 -12.90
N ASP A 212 22.32 6.49 -14.10
CA ASP A 212 22.39 7.93 -14.29
C ASP A 212 21.05 8.57 -13.91
N LYS A 213 19.94 7.87 -14.23
CA LYS A 213 18.58 8.28 -13.89
C LYS A 213 17.73 7.09 -13.46
N VAL A 214 16.73 7.35 -12.64
CA VAL A 214 15.80 6.33 -12.15
C VAL A 214 14.37 6.72 -12.51
N VAL A 215 13.63 5.79 -13.08
CA VAL A 215 12.18 5.92 -13.27
C VAL A 215 11.47 5.02 -12.27
N PHE A 216 10.81 5.65 -11.32
CA PHE A 216 10.05 4.96 -10.29
C PHE A 216 8.57 4.89 -10.69
N VAL A 217 8.07 3.66 -10.87
CA VAL A 217 6.70 3.40 -11.35
C VAL A 217 5.80 3.05 -10.19
N SER A 218 4.74 3.85 -9.95
CA SER A 218 3.77 3.56 -8.90
C SER A 218 2.47 4.35 -9.05
N GLY A 219 1.36 3.80 -8.57
CA GLY A 219 0.12 4.55 -8.47
C GLY A 219 0.25 5.75 -7.51
N LYS A 220 -0.32 6.90 -7.88
CA LYS A 220 -0.24 8.17 -7.12
C LYS A 220 -0.83 8.09 -5.70
N LYS A 221 -1.77 7.15 -5.48
CA LYS A 221 -2.43 6.92 -4.19
C LYS A 221 -1.65 5.97 -3.26
N SER A 222 -0.64 5.26 -3.79
CA SER A 222 0.12 4.25 -3.05
C SER A 222 0.94 4.87 -1.90
N SER A 223 0.64 4.51 -0.66
CA SER A 223 1.44 4.91 0.51
C SER A 223 2.84 4.32 0.47
N ASN A 224 2.95 3.03 0.09
CA ASN A 224 4.22 2.35 -0.09
C ASN A 224 5.05 3.00 -1.22
N GLY A 225 4.40 3.35 -2.35
CA GLY A 225 5.06 4.01 -3.47
C GLY A 225 5.74 5.32 -3.07
N LYS A 226 5.08 6.14 -2.26
CA LYS A 226 5.65 7.40 -1.76
C LYS A 226 6.89 7.19 -0.91
N VAL A 227 6.84 6.24 0.03
CA VAL A 227 7.97 5.93 0.92
C VAL A 227 9.17 5.39 0.13
N LEU A 228 8.95 4.46 -0.80
CA LEU A 228 10.02 3.90 -1.63
C LEU A 228 10.59 4.92 -2.62
N PHE A 229 9.77 5.81 -3.16
CA PHE A 229 10.26 6.89 -4.02
C PHE A 229 11.17 7.87 -3.26
N GLU A 230 10.86 8.21 -2.00
CA GLU A 230 11.75 9.00 -1.15
C GLU A 230 13.13 8.34 -0.98
N VAL A 231 13.18 7.01 -0.91
CA VAL A 231 14.44 6.25 -0.86
C VAL A 231 15.23 6.41 -2.16
N CYS A 232 14.55 6.27 -3.32
CA CYS A 232 15.18 6.48 -4.62
C CYS A 232 15.74 7.90 -4.76
N GLN A 233 14.96 8.93 -4.40
CA GLN A 233 15.37 10.32 -4.49
C GLN A 233 16.58 10.66 -3.59
N LYS A 234 16.62 10.08 -2.40
CA LYS A 234 17.78 10.24 -1.50
C LYS A 234 19.05 9.59 -2.06
N ALA A 235 18.90 8.47 -2.76
CA ALA A 235 20.03 7.73 -3.34
C ALA A 235 20.48 8.30 -4.69
N ASN A 236 19.54 8.79 -5.50
CA ASN A 236 19.77 9.38 -6.81
C ASN A 236 18.78 10.53 -7.04
N ALA A 237 19.29 11.77 -7.03
CA ALA A 237 18.49 12.98 -7.21
C ALA A 237 17.79 13.05 -8.59
N GLN A 238 18.28 12.29 -9.59
CA GLN A 238 17.68 12.16 -10.93
C GLN A 238 16.63 11.02 -10.94
N SER A 239 15.77 10.95 -9.93
CA SER A 239 14.68 9.99 -9.84
C SER A 239 13.35 10.66 -10.19
N TYR A 240 12.60 10.04 -11.09
CA TYR A 240 11.34 10.54 -11.64
C TYR A 240 10.21 9.57 -11.29
N PHE A 241 9.13 10.10 -10.72
CA PHE A 241 7.94 9.32 -10.39
C PHE A 241 6.94 9.39 -11.53
N ILE A 242 6.50 8.21 -12.00
CA ILE A 242 5.43 8.11 -13.01
C ILE A 242 4.41 7.04 -12.57
N SER A 243 3.17 7.19 -13.03
CA SER A 243 2.13 6.18 -12.86
C SER A 243 1.74 5.49 -14.17
N ASP A 244 2.10 6.09 -15.31
CA ASP A 244 1.73 5.67 -16.66
C ASP A 244 2.92 5.95 -17.60
N PRO A 245 3.20 5.09 -18.62
CA PRO A 245 4.20 5.35 -19.64
C PRO A 245 4.04 6.71 -20.36
N ALA A 246 2.81 7.21 -20.50
CA ALA A 246 2.55 8.51 -21.12
C ALA A 246 3.06 9.71 -20.29
N GLU A 247 3.40 9.50 -19.00
CA GLU A 247 3.99 10.53 -18.14
C GLU A 247 5.51 10.66 -18.33
N ILE A 248 6.13 9.86 -19.20
CA ILE A 248 7.56 9.97 -19.51
C ILE A 248 7.82 11.30 -20.22
N ASP A 249 8.62 12.16 -19.57
CA ASP A 249 9.13 13.38 -20.19
C ASP A 249 10.45 13.07 -20.91
N PRO A 250 10.48 13.02 -22.25
CA PRO A 250 11.69 12.70 -22.99
C PRO A 250 12.81 13.75 -22.83
N THR A 251 12.48 14.97 -22.41
CA THR A 251 13.46 16.07 -22.28
C THR A 251 14.41 15.90 -21.09
N VAL A 252 14.06 15.06 -20.13
CA VAL A 252 14.93 14.78 -18.97
C VAL A 252 16.02 13.76 -19.26
N PHE A 253 15.96 13.05 -20.42
CA PHE A 253 16.94 12.02 -20.79
C PHE A 253 17.95 12.57 -21.81
N THR A 254 19.17 12.03 -21.73
CA THR A 254 20.26 12.36 -22.64
C THR A 254 20.80 11.11 -23.34
N ALA A 255 21.46 11.27 -24.47
CA ALA A 255 21.97 10.14 -25.23
C ALA A 255 22.92 9.27 -24.39
N ASN A 256 22.72 7.96 -24.46
CA ASN A 256 23.47 6.91 -23.75
C ASN A 256 23.28 6.89 -22.24
N ASP A 257 22.25 7.55 -21.68
CA ASP A 257 21.93 7.41 -20.27
C ASP A 257 21.64 5.93 -19.91
N ARG A 258 22.09 5.53 -18.75
CA ARG A 258 21.71 4.26 -18.10
C ARG A 258 20.55 4.52 -17.17
N ILE A 259 19.40 3.90 -17.47
CA ILE A 259 18.15 4.12 -16.76
C ILE A 259 17.79 2.89 -15.92
N GLY A 260 17.60 3.08 -14.62
CA GLY A 260 17.03 2.08 -13.75
C GLY A 260 15.52 2.26 -13.60
N ILE A 261 14.74 1.23 -13.89
CA ILE A 261 13.30 1.21 -13.58
C ILE A 261 13.09 0.43 -12.30
N CYS A 262 12.35 0.99 -11.36
CA CYS A 262 11.90 0.31 -10.17
C CYS A 262 10.47 0.70 -9.82
N GLY A 263 9.84 0.00 -8.89
CA GLY A 263 8.44 0.22 -8.57
C GLY A 263 8.06 -0.15 -7.15
N ALA A 264 6.86 0.26 -6.77
CA ALA A 264 6.25 -0.08 -5.50
C ALA A 264 5.80 -1.54 -5.46
N THR A 265 5.51 -2.05 -4.23
CA THR A 265 4.92 -3.39 -4.03
C THR A 265 3.47 -3.49 -4.53
N SER A 266 2.94 -2.42 -5.09
CA SER A 266 1.64 -2.32 -5.76
C SER A 266 1.74 -2.07 -7.27
N THR A 267 2.95 -2.19 -7.85
CA THR A 267 3.20 -1.96 -9.28
C THR A 267 3.36 -3.29 -10.01
N PRO A 268 2.55 -3.58 -11.05
CA PRO A 268 2.68 -4.82 -11.79
C PRO A 268 3.93 -4.80 -12.69
N MET A 269 4.54 -5.98 -12.88
CA MET A 269 5.72 -6.13 -13.73
C MET A 269 5.44 -5.79 -15.19
N TRP A 270 4.22 -6.04 -15.68
CA TRP A 270 3.83 -5.72 -17.06
C TRP A 270 3.91 -4.22 -17.34
N LEU A 271 3.47 -3.37 -16.37
CA LEU A 271 3.54 -1.92 -16.50
C LEU A 271 5.00 -1.42 -16.55
N MET A 272 5.88 -1.99 -15.72
CA MET A 272 7.32 -1.65 -15.77
C MET A 272 7.96 -2.06 -17.10
N LYS A 273 7.50 -3.17 -17.70
CA LYS A 273 7.94 -3.57 -19.04
C LYS A 273 7.46 -2.62 -20.13
N GLU A 274 6.24 -2.09 -20.04
CA GLU A 274 5.74 -1.06 -20.94
C GLU A 274 6.51 0.25 -20.81
N VAL A 275 6.82 0.67 -19.59
CA VAL A 275 7.70 1.83 -19.34
C VAL A 275 9.09 1.60 -19.95
N LYS A 276 9.65 0.39 -19.80
CA LYS A 276 10.92 0.05 -20.43
C LYS A 276 10.86 0.19 -21.96
N ALA A 277 9.83 -0.41 -22.58
CA ALA A 277 9.67 -0.31 -24.04
C ALA A 277 9.50 1.13 -24.54
N ALA A 278 8.77 1.96 -23.77
CA ALA A 278 8.60 3.38 -24.09
C ALA A 278 9.92 4.18 -23.99
N LEU A 279 10.75 3.90 -22.98
CA LEU A 279 12.08 4.53 -22.83
C LEU A 279 13.05 4.08 -23.92
N GLU A 280 13.06 2.80 -24.28
CA GLU A 280 13.93 2.26 -25.36
C GLU A 280 13.54 2.78 -26.76
N ALA A 281 12.32 3.31 -26.91
CA ALA A 281 11.84 3.90 -28.15
C ALA A 281 12.23 5.39 -28.32
N LEU A 282 12.78 6.05 -27.31
CA LEU A 282 13.25 7.46 -27.37
C LEU A 282 14.59 7.55 -28.12
#